data_c91c04fda2f20f4116879705f7227ae4
#
_entry.id   c91c04fda2f20f4116879705f7227ae4
#
_cell.length_a   1.000
_cell.length_b   1.000
_cell.length_c   1.000
_cell.angle_alpha   90.00
_cell.angle_beta   90.00
_cell.angle_gamma   90.00
#
_symmetry.space_group_name_H-M   'P 1'
#
loop_
_entity.id
_entity.type
_entity.pdbx_description
1 polymer ?
#
loop_
_entity_poly.entity_id
_entity_poly.type
_entity_poly.pdbx_seq_one_letter_code
_entity_poly.pdbx_strand_id
1 'polypeptide(L)'
;MSWLTDRLAQLMRERSQTVEQMARQLGIERSRLTNIIGGSAIPNENLTRRLAKHFSEDPGEWLANAPQREGGKPAPNLPLNFIKVATVSELPEGEMKIVFNDLVVVANVRGCFYAFGNVCPHAAGPIGEGFLDGNIVECPWHAAQWDIVTGRALSGLASADIPVFEVRVVGEDVEIKLTPAALAQGATSGRETGAS
;
A
#
# COMPACT_ATOMS: atom_id res chain seq x y z
N MET A 1 -17.27 1.87 -18.55
CA MET A 1 -16.67 2.65 -17.44
C MET A 1 -17.20 2.06 -16.14
N SER A 2 -16.47 2.13 -15.04
CA SER A 2 -16.96 1.58 -13.78
C SER A 2 -17.71 2.65 -12.99
N TRP A 3 -18.66 2.24 -12.15
CA TRP A 3 -19.38 3.14 -11.25
C TRP A 3 -18.44 4.09 -10.49
N LEU A 4 -17.31 3.57 -10.02
CA LEU A 4 -16.32 4.33 -9.26
C LEU A 4 -15.69 5.47 -10.09
N THR A 5 -15.31 5.19 -11.34
CA THR A 5 -14.70 6.20 -12.23
C THR A 5 -15.69 7.30 -12.57
N ASP A 6 -16.93 6.94 -12.85
CA ASP A 6 -18.00 7.90 -13.16
C ASP A 6 -18.33 8.76 -11.94
N ARG A 7 -18.42 8.13 -10.73
CA ARG A 7 -18.67 8.84 -9.47
C ARG A 7 -17.57 9.81 -9.10
N LEU A 8 -16.30 9.37 -9.20
CA LEU A 8 -15.14 10.25 -8.96
C LEU A 8 -15.13 11.45 -9.90
N ALA A 9 -15.33 11.22 -11.19
CA ALA A 9 -15.36 12.29 -12.18
C ALA A 9 -16.52 13.27 -11.93
N GLN A 10 -17.67 12.79 -11.50
CA GLN A 10 -18.80 13.62 -11.12
C GLN A 10 -18.48 14.50 -9.91
N LEU A 11 -18.03 13.91 -8.81
CA LEU A 11 -17.75 14.62 -7.54
C LEU A 11 -16.63 15.65 -7.70
N MET A 12 -15.61 15.34 -8.49
CA MET A 12 -14.55 16.29 -8.81
C MET A 12 -15.09 17.51 -9.58
N ARG A 13 -16.02 17.30 -10.53
CA ARG A 13 -16.68 18.42 -11.24
C ARG A 13 -17.53 19.25 -10.30
N GLU A 14 -18.34 18.62 -9.45
CA GLU A 14 -19.22 19.32 -8.48
C GLU A 14 -18.42 20.19 -7.52
N ARG A 15 -17.22 19.73 -7.11
CA ARG A 15 -16.34 20.49 -6.20
C ARG A 15 -15.30 21.37 -6.92
N SER A 16 -15.31 21.39 -8.25
CA SER A 16 -14.30 22.09 -9.06
C SER A 16 -12.86 21.72 -8.66
N GLN A 17 -12.66 20.45 -8.29
CA GLN A 17 -11.40 19.94 -7.75
C GLN A 17 -10.55 19.32 -8.85
N THR A 18 -9.26 19.67 -8.89
CA THR A 18 -8.31 19.05 -9.81
C THR A 18 -7.74 17.75 -9.25
N VAL A 19 -7.26 16.87 -10.14
CA VAL A 19 -6.57 15.64 -9.77
C VAL A 19 -5.38 15.93 -8.86
N GLU A 20 -4.65 16.99 -9.13
CA GLU A 20 -3.47 17.37 -8.35
C GLU A 20 -3.83 17.83 -6.94
N GLN A 21 -4.88 18.64 -6.78
CA GLN A 21 -5.37 19.06 -5.47
C GLN A 21 -5.84 17.87 -4.64
N MET A 22 -6.61 16.97 -5.27
CA MET A 22 -7.11 15.77 -4.61
C MET A 22 -5.98 14.81 -4.22
N ALA A 23 -5.00 14.62 -5.08
CA ALA A 23 -3.83 13.78 -4.81
C ALA A 23 -3.05 14.29 -3.58
N ARG A 24 -2.80 15.60 -3.51
CA ARG A 24 -2.16 16.24 -2.33
C ARG A 24 -2.98 16.06 -1.05
N GLN A 25 -4.28 16.27 -1.11
CA GLN A 25 -5.15 16.15 0.08
C GLN A 25 -5.28 14.70 0.58
N LEU A 26 -5.23 13.75 -0.34
CA LEU A 26 -5.26 12.33 -0.03
C LEU A 26 -3.86 11.77 0.28
N GLY A 27 -2.78 12.52 0.07
CA GLY A 27 -1.42 12.03 0.24
C GLY A 27 -1.11 10.83 -0.66
N ILE A 28 -1.55 10.89 -1.92
CA ILE A 28 -1.27 9.84 -2.92
C ILE A 28 -0.64 10.44 -4.15
N GLU A 29 0.10 9.63 -4.88
CA GLU A 29 0.74 10.08 -6.11
C GLU A 29 -0.31 10.45 -7.19
N ARG A 30 -0.06 11.57 -7.90
CA ARG A 30 -0.94 12.06 -8.96
C ARG A 30 -1.17 11.01 -10.06
N SER A 31 -0.12 10.32 -10.49
CA SER A 31 -0.18 9.28 -11.52
C SER A 31 -1.13 8.15 -11.10
N ARG A 32 -1.07 7.71 -9.85
CA ARG A 32 -1.94 6.69 -9.28
C ARG A 32 -3.41 7.13 -9.29
N LEU A 33 -3.68 8.36 -8.84
CA LEU A 33 -5.03 8.89 -8.85
C LEU A 33 -5.57 9.05 -10.28
N THR A 34 -4.74 9.51 -11.21
CA THR A 34 -5.08 9.60 -12.65
C THR A 34 -5.47 8.23 -13.21
N ASN A 35 -4.71 7.19 -12.89
CA ASN A 35 -5.00 5.82 -13.33
C ASN A 35 -6.33 5.28 -12.77
N ILE A 36 -6.66 5.62 -11.52
CA ILE A 36 -7.94 5.25 -10.91
C ILE A 36 -9.10 5.97 -11.58
N ILE A 37 -8.99 7.28 -11.79
CA ILE A 37 -10.01 8.09 -12.46
C ILE A 37 -10.18 7.66 -13.93
N GLY A 38 -9.09 7.29 -14.59
CA GLY A 38 -9.10 6.78 -15.96
C GLY A 38 -9.56 5.32 -16.09
N GLY A 39 -9.80 4.62 -14.96
CA GLY A 39 -10.26 3.23 -14.96
C GLY A 39 -9.18 2.21 -15.27
N SER A 40 -7.92 2.61 -15.40
CA SER A 40 -6.78 1.71 -15.64
C SER A 40 -6.22 1.08 -14.34
N ALA A 41 -6.64 1.58 -13.18
CA ALA A 41 -6.31 1.00 -11.88
C ALA A 41 -7.55 0.92 -10.98
N ILE A 42 -7.61 -0.14 -10.17
CA ILE A 42 -8.67 -0.34 -9.17
C ILE A 42 -8.08 -0.01 -7.79
N PRO A 43 -8.65 0.96 -7.04
CA PRO A 43 -8.18 1.24 -5.69
C PRO A 43 -8.44 0.05 -4.77
N ASN A 44 -7.57 -0.14 -3.78
CA ASN A 44 -7.83 -1.10 -2.72
C ASN A 44 -8.95 -0.60 -1.78
N GLU A 45 -9.45 -1.47 -0.92
CA GLU A 45 -10.53 -1.15 0.03
C GLU A 45 -10.25 0.10 0.86
N ASN A 46 -9.01 0.23 1.35
CA ASN A 46 -8.60 1.36 2.17
C ASN A 46 -8.64 2.68 1.39
N LEU A 47 -8.08 2.71 0.19
CA LEU A 47 -8.13 3.90 -0.65
C LEU A 47 -9.56 4.23 -1.06
N THR A 48 -10.39 3.22 -1.33
CA THR A 48 -11.83 3.40 -1.59
C THR A 48 -12.54 4.08 -0.42
N ARG A 49 -12.29 3.63 0.82
CA ARG A 49 -12.83 4.26 2.03
C ARG A 49 -12.36 5.71 2.20
N ARG A 50 -11.10 5.99 1.89
CA ARG A 50 -10.53 7.35 1.98
C ARG A 50 -11.14 8.27 0.94
N LEU A 51 -11.31 7.80 -0.29
CA LEU A 51 -11.97 8.53 -1.36
C LEU A 51 -13.41 8.89 -0.97
N ALA A 52 -14.18 7.94 -0.46
CA ALA A 52 -15.54 8.19 0.03
C ALA A 52 -15.56 9.25 1.14
N LYS A 53 -14.71 9.11 2.16
CA LYS A 53 -14.58 10.09 3.26
C LYS A 53 -14.17 11.48 2.78
N HIS A 54 -13.25 11.57 1.80
CA HIS A 54 -12.83 12.83 1.20
C HIS A 54 -14.02 13.60 0.59
N PHE A 55 -14.95 12.88 0.01
CA PHE A 55 -16.17 13.46 -0.55
C PHE A 55 -17.33 13.52 0.44
N SER A 56 -17.14 13.11 1.69
CA SER A 56 -18.18 13.04 2.74
C SER A 56 -19.34 12.11 2.36
N GLU A 57 -19.02 11.04 1.66
CA GLU A 57 -19.94 9.98 1.27
C GLU A 57 -19.78 8.73 2.14
N ASP A 58 -20.78 7.82 2.10
CA ASP A 58 -20.73 6.57 2.85
C ASP A 58 -19.69 5.60 2.25
N PRO A 59 -18.65 5.21 3.01
CA PRO A 59 -17.67 4.24 2.56
C PRO A 59 -18.26 2.86 2.24
N GLY A 60 -19.38 2.49 2.86
CA GLY A 60 -20.06 1.22 2.61
C GLY A 60 -20.65 1.17 1.20
N GLU A 61 -21.30 2.26 0.77
CA GLU A 61 -21.83 2.39 -0.58
C GLU A 61 -20.71 2.34 -1.63
N TRP A 62 -19.60 3.02 -1.36
CA TRP A 62 -18.44 3.01 -2.26
C TRP A 62 -17.81 1.63 -2.40
N LEU A 63 -17.72 0.88 -1.31
CA LEU A 63 -17.19 -0.49 -1.33
C LEU A 63 -18.13 -1.46 -2.06
N ALA A 64 -19.43 -1.31 -1.88
CA ALA A 64 -20.43 -2.15 -2.55
C ALA A 64 -20.45 -1.97 -4.08
N ASN A 65 -20.18 -0.73 -4.54
CA ASN A 65 -20.20 -0.36 -5.96
C ASN A 65 -18.81 -0.22 -6.58
N ALA A 66 -17.74 -0.27 -5.78
CA ALA A 66 -16.39 -0.30 -6.33
C ALA A 66 -16.25 -1.52 -7.25
N PRO A 67 -15.50 -1.38 -8.37
CA PRO A 67 -15.23 -2.52 -9.22
C PRO A 67 -14.62 -3.61 -8.34
N GLN A 68 -15.38 -4.67 -8.13
CA GLN A 68 -14.87 -5.87 -7.47
C GLN A 68 -13.74 -6.35 -8.36
N ARG A 69 -12.54 -6.49 -7.80
CA ARG A 69 -11.54 -7.32 -8.46
C ARG A 69 -12.22 -8.66 -8.64
N GLU A 70 -12.46 -9.07 -9.88
CA GLU A 70 -13.15 -10.31 -10.18
C GLU A 70 -12.53 -11.43 -9.35
N GLY A 71 -13.36 -12.00 -8.48
CA GLY A 71 -12.94 -12.97 -7.51
C GLY A 71 -12.26 -12.33 -6.33
N GLY A 72 -12.98 -12.16 -5.21
CA GLY A 72 -12.44 -12.58 -3.93
C GLY A 72 -12.04 -14.05 -4.04
N LYS A 73 -11.11 -14.36 -4.96
CA LYS A 73 -10.33 -15.57 -4.83
C LYS A 73 -9.74 -15.50 -3.44
N PRO A 74 -9.94 -16.52 -2.59
CA PRO A 74 -9.11 -16.68 -1.41
C PRO A 74 -7.70 -16.38 -1.87
N ALA A 75 -6.98 -15.58 -1.12
CA ALA A 75 -5.62 -15.13 -1.46
C ALA A 75 -4.98 -16.27 -2.25
N PRO A 76 -4.55 -16.03 -3.51
CA PRO A 76 -4.20 -17.12 -4.40
C PRO A 76 -3.41 -18.09 -3.54
N ASN A 77 -3.64 -19.39 -3.73
CA ASN A 77 -2.84 -20.41 -3.08
C ASN A 77 -1.41 -20.12 -3.57
N LEU A 78 -0.83 -19.07 -2.96
CA LEU A 78 0.47 -18.53 -3.31
C LEU A 78 1.40 -19.69 -3.08
N PRO A 79 2.05 -20.18 -4.11
CA PRO A 79 2.99 -21.25 -3.91
C PRO A 79 3.89 -20.78 -2.75
N LEU A 80 4.18 -21.66 -1.80
CA LEU A 80 5.15 -21.43 -0.71
C LEU A 80 6.56 -21.19 -1.28
N ASN A 81 6.63 -20.76 -2.54
CA ASN A 81 7.79 -20.56 -3.36
C ASN A 81 8.08 -19.06 -3.45
N PHE A 82 9.32 -18.77 -3.66
CA PHE A 82 9.80 -17.44 -3.97
C PHE A 82 9.19 -16.95 -5.29
N ILE A 83 8.80 -15.70 -5.32
CA ILE A 83 8.19 -15.03 -6.48
C ILE A 83 9.09 -13.86 -6.86
N LYS A 84 9.48 -13.79 -8.13
CA LYS A 84 10.22 -12.64 -8.67
C LYS A 84 9.36 -11.38 -8.60
N VAL A 85 9.94 -10.30 -8.08
CA VAL A 85 9.29 -9.01 -7.87
C VAL A 85 10.00 -7.85 -8.54
N ALA A 86 11.29 -8.00 -8.78
CA ALA A 86 12.14 -7.02 -9.45
C ALA A 86 13.38 -7.69 -10.01
N THR A 87 14.19 -6.93 -10.74
CA THR A 87 15.60 -7.23 -10.97
C THR A 87 16.47 -6.31 -10.12
N VAL A 88 17.71 -6.70 -9.89
CA VAL A 88 18.71 -5.87 -9.18
C VAL A 88 18.85 -4.51 -9.85
N SER A 89 18.85 -4.47 -11.18
CA SER A 89 18.95 -3.25 -11.98
C SER A 89 17.72 -2.36 -11.91
N GLU A 90 16.52 -2.92 -11.66
CA GLU A 90 15.27 -2.17 -11.53
C GLU A 90 15.09 -1.49 -10.16
N LEU A 91 15.89 -1.87 -9.17
CA LEU A 91 15.80 -1.34 -7.82
C LEU A 91 17.17 -0.88 -7.33
N PRO A 92 17.62 0.33 -7.73
CA PRO A 92 18.87 0.93 -7.29
C PRO A 92 18.98 1.09 -5.78
N GLU A 93 20.19 1.30 -5.27
CA GLU A 93 20.42 1.56 -3.84
C GLU A 93 19.64 2.79 -3.35
N GLY A 94 18.99 2.67 -2.22
CA GLY A 94 18.17 3.70 -1.60
C GLY A 94 16.73 3.78 -2.14
N GLU A 95 16.37 2.95 -3.10
CA GLU A 95 15.04 2.94 -3.72
C GLU A 95 14.11 1.89 -3.09
N MET A 96 12.83 2.19 -3.18
CA MET A 96 11.73 1.29 -2.78
C MET A 96 10.79 1.03 -3.95
N LYS A 97 10.31 -0.20 -4.06
CA LYS A 97 9.32 -0.61 -5.06
C LYS A 97 8.13 -1.26 -4.37
N ILE A 98 6.94 -0.74 -4.64
CA ILE A 98 5.69 -1.31 -4.14
C ILE A 98 5.23 -2.43 -5.09
N VAL A 99 4.92 -3.58 -4.55
CA VAL A 99 4.52 -4.80 -5.27
C VAL A 99 3.27 -5.44 -4.66
N PHE A 100 2.72 -6.47 -5.31
CA PHE A 100 1.54 -7.22 -4.84
C PHE A 100 0.33 -6.37 -4.48
N ASN A 101 -0.14 -5.56 -5.43
CA ASN A 101 -1.35 -4.75 -5.24
C ASN A 101 -1.26 -3.80 -4.04
N ASP A 102 -0.11 -3.18 -3.87
CA ASP A 102 0.17 -2.22 -2.80
C ASP A 102 0.28 -2.83 -1.40
N LEU A 103 0.50 -4.13 -1.29
CA LEU A 103 0.60 -4.81 0.02
C LEU A 103 2.03 -4.92 0.54
N VAL A 104 3.01 -4.97 -0.35
CA VAL A 104 4.41 -5.24 0.00
C VAL A 104 5.32 -4.19 -0.63
N VAL A 105 6.33 -3.79 0.12
CA VAL A 105 7.44 -2.95 -0.36
C VAL A 105 8.69 -3.80 -0.45
N VAL A 106 9.46 -3.64 -1.52
CA VAL A 106 10.83 -4.14 -1.62
C VAL A 106 11.77 -2.96 -1.64
N ALA A 107 12.79 -2.96 -0.79
CA ALA A 107 13.78 -1.91 -0.68
C ALA A 107 15.19 -2.45 -0.94
N ASN A 108 16.03 -1.63 -1.55
CA ASN A 108 17.46 -1.91 -1.69
C ASN A 108 18.26 -0.97 -0.76
N VAL A 109 18.90 -1.54 0.25
CA VAL A 109 19.77 -0.81 1.16
C VAL A 109 21.19 -1.36 1.04
N ARG A 110 22.08 -0.57 0.45
CA ARG A 110 23.52 -0.92 0.29
C ARG A 110 23.73 -2.27 -0.43
N GLY A 111 22.91 -2.56 -1.45
CA GLY A 111 22.95 -3.82 -2.19
C GLY A 111 22.28 -5.01 -1.47
N CYS A 112 21.72 -4.81 -0.29
CA CYS A 112 20.89 -5.79 0.40
C CYS A 112 19.41 -5.50 0.17
N PHE A 113 18.64 -6.53 -0.19
CA PHE A 113 17.21 -6.38 -0.47
C PHE A 113 16.39 -6.81 0.74
N TYR A 114 15.40 -5.99 1.09
CA TYR A 114 14.46 -6.22 2.19
C TYR A 114 13.03 -6.12 1.67
N ALA A 115 12.13 -6.90 2.23
CA ALA A 115 10.70 -6.82 1.90
C ALA A 115 9.86 -6.74 3.16
N PHE A 116 8.88 -5.82 3.17
CA PHE A 116 8.04 -5.53 4.32
C PHE A 116 6.65 -5.06 3.91
N GLY A 117 5.72 -5.04 4.87
CA GLY A 117 4.34 -4.61 4.62
C GLY A 117 4.22 -3.14 4.28
N ASN A 118 3.39 -2.82 3.29
CA ASN A 118 3.17 -1.45 2.83
C ASN A 118 2.08 -0.70 3.61
N VAL A 119 1.34 -1.38 4.46
CA VAL A 119 0.19 -0.77 5.18
C VAL A 119 0.63 -0.31 6.56
N CYS A 120 0.63 1.00 6.78
CA CYS A 120 0.95 1.60 8.06
C CYS A 120 -0.10 1.22 9.13
N PRO A 121 0.28 0.57 10.26
CA PRO A 121 -0.65 0.19 11.31
C PRO A 121 -1.37 1.37 11.98
N HIS A 122 -0.76 2.56 11.99
CA HIS A 122 -1.34 3.76 12.61
C HIS A 122 -2.61 4.24 11.88
N ALA A 123 -2.53 4.45 10.58
CA ALA A 123 -3.64 5.02 9.80
C ALA A 123 -3.74 4.45 8.38
N ALA A 124 -3.17 3.27 8.16
CA ALA A 124 -3.16 2.56 6.87
C ALA A 124 -2.54 3.36 5.70
N GLY A 125 -1.60 4.27 5.98
CA GLY A 125 -0.83 4.99 4.96
C GLY A 125 0.09 4.04 4.20
N PRO A 126 0.48 4.40 2.96
CA PRO A 126 1.38 3.59 2.13
C PRO A 126 2.84 3.84 2.56
N ILE A 127 3.42 2.91 3.29
CA ILE A 127 4.80 3.04 3.82
C ILE A 127 5.82 3.19 2.69
N GLY A 128 5.64 2.46 1.59
CA GLY A 128 6.55 2.50 0.44
C GLY A 128 6.52 3.79 -0.39
N GLU A 129 5.59 4.71 -0.11
CA GLU A 129 5.57 6.07 -0.66
C GLU A 129 6.29 7.06 0.29
N GLY A 130 6.85 6.57 1.38
CA GLY A 130 7.53 7.34 2.39
C GLY A 130 9.03 7.49 2.14
N PHE A 131 9.75 7.67 3.21
CA PHE A 131 11.19 7.94 3.16
C PHE A 131 11.98 6.76 3.71
N LEU A 132 13.07 6.39 3.02
CA LEU A 132 13.99 5.33 3.43
C LEU A 132 15.33 5.95 3.83
N ASP A 133 15.76 5.72 5.07
CA ASP A 133 17.08 6.12 5.58
C ASP A 133 17.78 4.90 6.19
N GLY A 134 18.73 4.35 5.47
CA GLY A 134 19.36 3.08 5.85
C GLY A 134 18.29 1.98 6.04
N ASN A 135 18.25 1.40 7.23
CA ASN A 135 17.28 0.36 7.58
C ASN A 135 15.97 0.92 8.18
N ILE A 136 15.78 2.22 8.18
CA ILE A 136 14.58 2.84 8.75
C ILE A 136 13.69 3.34 7.62
N VAL A 137 12.42 2.93 7.63
CA VAL A 137 11.40 3.49 6.75
C VAL A 137 10.43 4.36 7.55
N GLU A 138 10.09 5.51 6.99
CA GLU A 138 9.16 6.47 7.57
C GLU A 138 7.88 6.59 6.72
N CYS A 139 6.73 6.50 7.38
CA CYS A 139 5.43 6.68 6.74
C CYS A 139 5.24 8.14 6.32
N PRO A 140 4.81 8.42 5.06
CA PRO A 140 4.70 9.77 4.55
C PRO A 140 3.57 10.59 5.19
N TRP A 141 2.69 9.95 5.98
CA TRP A 141 1.54 10.64 6.54
C TRP A 141 1.81 11.28 7.90
N HIS A 142 2.43 10.53 8.82
CA HIS A 142 2.58 10.98 10.21
C HIS A 142 3.96 10.63 10.78
N ALA A 143 4.95 10.39 9.91
CA ALA A 143 6.33 10.11 10.30
C ALA A 143 6.50 8.95 11.30
N ALA A 144 5.59 7.98 11.26
CA ALA A 144 5.76 6.71 11.99
C ALA A 144 6.89 5.91 11.34
N GLN A 145 7.76 5.32 12.15
CA GLN A 145 9.01 4.70 11.68
C GLN A 145 9.12 3.24 12.08
N TRP A 146 9.70 2.44 11.20
CA TRP A 146 9.99 1.02 11.41
C TRP A 146 11.39 0.65 10.92
N ASP A 147 11.99 -0.31 11.61
CA ASP A 147 13.17 -1.03 11.12
C ASP A 147 12.73 -2.07 10.09
N ILE A 148 13.17 -1.94 8.84
CA ILE A 148 12.74 -2.83 7.74
C ILE A 148 13.35 -4.23 7.78
N VAL A 149 14.39 -4.45 8.60
CA VAL A 149 15.03 -5.77 8.78
C VAL A 149 14.20 -6.64 9.72
N THR A 150 13.68 -6.02 10.78
CA THR A 150 12.96 -6.72 11.85
C THR A 150 11.45 -6.51 11.83
N GLY A 151 10.99 -5.46 11.13
CA GLY A 151 9.59 -5.01 11.13
C GLY A 151 9.21 -4.22 12.39
N ARG A 152 10.13 -4.01 13.35
CA ARG A 152 9.82 -3.38 14.64
C ARG A 152 9.49 -1.90 14.51
N ALA A 153 8.44 -1.50 15.20
CA ALA A 153 8.08 -0.10 15.40
C ALA A 153 9.16 0.65 16.20
N LEU A 154 9.60 1.80 15.70
CA LEU A 154 10.67 2.62 16.30
C LEU A 154 10.16 3.93 16.89
N SER A 155 9.11 4.53 16.35
CA SER A 155 8.56 5.80 16.83
C SER A 155 7.24 5.63 17.58
N GLY A 156 6.90 6.61 18.43
CA GLY A 156 5.67 6.59 19.23
C GLY A 156 4.37 6.60 18.42
N LEU A 157 4.39 6.97 17.14
CA LEU A 157 3.25 6.90 16.23
C LEU A 157 3.11 5.53 15.54
N ALA A 158 4.15 4.71 15.55
CA ALA A 158 4.10 3.34 15.09
C ALA A 158 3.43 2.47 16.16
N SER A 159 2.14 2.19 15.98
CA SER A 159 1.30 1.50 16.99
C SER A 159 1.52 -0.01 17.04
N ALA A 160 2.12 -0.61 16.02
CA ALA A 160 2.42 -2.02 15.92
C ALA A 160 3.57 -2.28 14.93
N ASP A 161 4.18 -3.43 15.03
CA ASP A 161 5.19 -3.91 14.09
C ASP A 161 4.56 -4.17 12.70
N ILE A 162 5.38 -4.06 11.65
CA ILE A 162 4.98 -4.41 10.28
C ILE A 162 5.53 -5.79 9.90
N PRO A 163 4.83 -6.56 9.07
CA PRO A 163 5.33 -7.85 8.60
C PRO A 163 6.59 -7.66 7.74
N VAL A 164 7.56 -8.56 7.90
CA VAL A 164 8.72 -8.69 7.02
C VAL A 164 8.67 -10.02 6.29
N PHE A 165 9.24 -10.05 5.09
CA PHE A 165 9.21 -11.20 4.19
C PHE A 165 10.62 -11.66 3.85
N GLU A 166 10.79 -12.95 3.66
CA GLU A 166 12.06 -13.53 3.23
C GLU A 166 12.36 -13.09 1.79
N VAL A 167 13.57 -12.57 1.58
CA VAL A 167 14.07 -12.12 0.27
C VAL A 167 15.29 -12.94 -0.11
N ARG A 168 15.42 -13.27 -1.39
CA ARG A 168 16.64 -13.82 -1.98
C ARG A 168 16.92 -13.18 -3.33
N VAL A 169 18.17 -13.21 -3.74
CA VAL A 169 18.60 -12.83 -5.10
C VAL A 169 19.11 -14.08 -5.82
N VAL A 170 18.59 -14.33 -7.01
CA VAL A 170 18.98 -15.44 -7.87
C VAL A 170 19.40 -14.88 -9.22
N GLY A 171 20.72 -14.82 -9.45
CA GLY A 171 21.24 -14.07 -10.60
C GLY A 171 20.89 -12.59 -10.49
N GLU A 172 20.13 -12.07 -11.44
CA GLU A 172 19.62 -10.70 -11.43
C GLU A 172 18.22 -10.57 -10.81
N ASP A 173 17.56 -11.70 -10.48
CA ASP A 173 16.19 -11.70 -10.01
C ASP A 173 16.11 -11.51 -8.50
N VAL A 174 15.37 -10.51 -8.06
CA VAL A 174 14.98 -10.29 -6.66
C VAL A 174 13.66 -11.02 -6.44
N GLU A 175 13.66 -11.98 -5.54
CA GLU A 175 12.51 -12.82 -5.26
C GLU A 175 12.13 -12.72 -3.78
N ILE A 176 10.83 -12.73 -3.49
CA ILE A 176 10.30 -12.73 -2.12
C ILE A 176 9.40 -13.95 -1.89
N LYS A 177 9.39 -14.41 -0.65
CA LYS A 177 8.52 -15.50 -0.20
C LYS A 177 7.35 -14.92 0.59
N LEU A 178 6.17 -14.97 -0.01
CA LEU A 178 4.94 -14.56 0.66
C LEU A 178 4.36 -15.73 1.44
N THR A 179 4.11 -15.53 2.73
CA THR A 179 3.34 -16.49 3.52
C THR A 179 1.94 -15.94 3.78
N PRO A 180 0.90 -16.79 3.77
CA PRO A 180 -0.47 -16.35 4.11
C PRO A 180 -0.56 -15.65 5.47
N ALA A 181 0.23 -16.12 6.45
CA ALA A 181 0.31 -15.52 7.78
C ALA A 181 0.88 -14.10 7.76
N ALA A 182 1.89 -13.83 6.94
CA ALA A 182 2.49 -12.50 6.84
C ALA A 182 1.56 -11.50 6.11
N LEU A 183 0.78 -11.97 5.14
CA LEU A 183 -0.24 -11.13 4.48
C LEU A 183 -1.44 -10.84 5.39
N ALA A 184 -1.82 -11.78 6.26
CA ALA A 184 -2.91 -11.61 7.21
C ALA A 184 -2.59 -10.58 8.31
N GLN A 185 -1.34 -10.44 8.72
CA GLN A 185 -0.91 -9.46 9.74
C GLN A 185 -1.06 -8.00 9.23
N GLY A 186 -0.88 -7.76 7.94
CA GLY A 186 -1.14 -6.44 7.34
C GLY A 186 -2.63 -6.07 7.26
N ALA A 187 -3.53 -7.05 7.37
CA ALA A 187 -4.98 -6.85 7.28
C ALA A 187 -5.66 -6.65 8.64
N THR A 188 -5.02 -7.06 9.75
CA THR A 188 -5.65 -7.10 11.08
C THR A 188 -5.34 -5.91 12.00
N SER A 189 -4.37 -5.06 11.65
CA SER A 189 -3.99 -3.92 12.50
C SER A 189 -4.99 -2.75 12.49
N GLY A 190 -6.15 -2.90 11.86
CA GLY A 190 -7.23 -1.90 11.83
C GLY A 190 -8.42 -2.19 12.75
N ARG A 191 -8.38 -3.24 13.56
CA ARG A 191 -9.47 -3.59 14.48
C ARG A 191 -8.93 -3.86 15.87
N GLU A 192 -8.97 -2.87 16.72
CA GLU A 192 -9.23 -2.92 18.15
C GLU A 192 -8.68 -1.67 18.85
N THR A 193 -9.48 -0.61 18.90
CA THR A 193 -9.52 0.31 20.05
C THR A 193 -10.89 0.94 20.10
N GLY A 194 -11.77 0.28 20.82
CA GLY A 194 -13.10 0.83 21.09
C GLY A 194 -13.82 -0.02 22.10
N ALA A 195 -13.36 -0.04 23.36
CA ALA A 195 -14.20 -0.32 24.53
C ALA A 195 -13.38 -0.11 25.83
N SER A 196 -13.50 1.03 26.43
CA SER A 196 -13.74 1.26 27.87
C SER A 196 -13.77 2.76 28.15
#